data_d9ba07ba7f80999ad4936b2bb4c0d001
#
_entry.id   d9ba07ba7f80999ad4936b2bb4c0d001
#
_cell.length_a   1.000
_cell.length_b   1.000
_cell.length_c   1.000
_cell.angle_alpha   90.00
_cell.angle_beta   90.00
_cell.angle_gamma   90.00
#
_symmetry.space_group_name_H-M   'P 1'
#
loop_
_entity.id
_entity.type
_entity.pdbx_description
1 polymer ?
#
loop_
_entity_poly.entity_id
_entity_poly.type
_entity_poly.pdbx_seq_one_letter_code
_entity_poly.pdbx_strand_id
1 'polypeptide(L)'
;KKKLQLLTGIGCLCLCFLSCSQPPYKNSTLSPEERANDLVGRLTLEEKAALMQNTSPAVPRLGIKAYDWWNEALHGVGRAGLATVFPQAIGMGASFNNELLYDVFTAVSDEARAKTTEFSKEGGLKRYQGLTMWTPNINIFRDPRWGRGQETYGEDPYLTSQMGVAVVRGLQGPEGEKYDKLHACAKHYAVHSGPEWNRHSFNAENIDPRDLWETYLPAFKDLVQKAHVKEVMCAYNRFEGEPCCGSNRLLMQILRDEWGYKEIVVSDCWAISDFYNKGAHETDPDKQHASAKAVLSGTDIECGDSYGSLPEAVKEGLIDENQIDVSLKRLMKARFELGEMDEPSQVSWTQIPYSVVDSKEHRELALRMARESLVLLQNNQDILPLNKSMKVALVGPNANDSVMQWGNYNGFPGHTVTLLEGIREYLPESQIIYEPGCDLTSDVTLQSVFQQCSMDGKQGFSAKYWNNTKQEGLSLIHISEPTRPEPIS
;
A
#
# COMPACT_ATOMS: atom_id res chain seq x y z
N LYS A 1 62.66 6.50 -72.61
CA LYS A 1 61.76 5.47 -72.11
C LYS A 1 61.78 5.59 -70.62
N LYS A 2 60.79 6.33 -69.98
CA LYS A 2 60.61 6.48 -68.56
C LYS A 2 59.43 5.63 -68.15
N LYS A 3 59.64 4.69 -67.21
CA LYS A 3 58.58 3.94 -66.54
C LYS A 3 58.01 4.76 -65.40
N LEU A 4 56.75 5.01 -65.45
CA LEU A 4 55.98 5.63 -64.33
C LEU A 4 55.53 4.51 -63.40
N GLN A 5 56.00 4.56 -62.15
CA GLN A 5 55.50 3.67 -61.08
C GLN A 5 54.31 4.34 -60.39
N LEU A 6 53.17 3.65 -60.41
CA LEU A 6 51.95 4.04 -59.75
C LEU A 6 51.97 3.44 -58.34
N LEU A 7 52.10 4.27 -57.33
CA LEU A 7 51.93 3.88 -55.90
C LEU A 7 50.45 3.93 -55.58
N THR A 8 49.83 2.77 -55.38
CA THR A 8 48.51 2.63 -54.81
C THR A 8 48.64 2.62 -53.29
N GLY A 9 48.30 3.75 -52.71
CA GLY A 9 48.13 3.85 -51.22
C GLY A 9 46.78 3.26 -50.77
N ILE A 10 46.84 2.12 -50.13
CA ILE A 10 45.66 1.56 -49.41
C ILE A 10 45.52 2.29 -48.08
N GLY A 11 44.63 3.28 -48.06
CA GLY A 11 44.20 3.92 -46.85
C GLY A 11 43.28 2.97 -46.05
N CYS A 12 43.83 2.38 -44.99
CA CYS A 12 43.04 1.59 -44.02
C CYS A 12 42.17 2.54 -43.21
N LEU A 13 40.90 2.68 -43.61
CA LEU A 13 39.88 3.40 -42.85
C LEU A 13 39.48 2.51 -41.65
N CYS A 14 40.13 2.66 -40.51
CA CYS A 14 39.64 2.12 -39.24
C CYS A 14 38.33 2.82 -38.86
N LEU A 15 37.22 2.27 -39.33
CA LEU A 15 35.89 2.57 -38.75
C LEU A 15 35.87 2.01 -37.34
N CYS A 16 36.22 2.84 -36.37
CA CYS A 16 35.86 2.59 -34.98
C CYS A 16 34.33 2.59 -34.87
N PHE A 17 33.72 1.43 -35.02
CA PHE A 17 32.38 1.22 -34.50
C PHE A 17 32.47 1.41 -33.00
N LEU A 18 32.22 2.63 -32.52
CA LEU A 18 31.75 2.87 -31.16
C LEU A 18 30.43 2.13 -31.05
N SER A 19 30.55 0.84 -30.73
CA SER A 19 29.39 0.08 -30.22
C SER A 19 28.92 0.82 -28.98
N CYS A 20 27.88 1.62 -29.14
CA CYS A 20 27.18 2.25 -28.03
C CYS A 20 26.50 1.09 -27.26
N SER A 21 27.29 0.36 -26.45
CA SER A 21 26.73 -0.68 -25.59
C SER A 21 25.73 -0.02 -24.66
N GLN A 22 24.54 -0.54 -24.67
CA GLN A 22 23.48 -0.10 -23.77
C GLN A 22 24.00 -0.16 -22.33
N PRO A 23 23.76 0.86 -21.49
CA PRO A 23 24.24 0.85 -20.10
C PRO A 23 23.71 -0.39 -19.36
N PRO A 24 24.52 -0.98 -18.44
CA PRO A 24 24.16 -2.22 -17.76
C PRO A 24 22.77 -2.21 -17.10
N TYR A 25 22.34 -1.11 -16.49
CA TYR A 25 21.03 -1.04 -15.84
C TYR A 25 19.86 -1.23 -16.83
N LYS A 26 20.04 -1.00 -18.14
CA LYS A 26 19.02 -1.23 -19.17
C LYS A 26 19.02 -2.66 -19.72
N ASN A 27 19.99 -3.47 -19.34
CA ASN A 27 20.06 -4.86 -19.80
C ASN A 27 19.24 -5.79 -18.88
N SER A 28 18.07 -6.19 -19.35
CA SER A 28 17.15 -7.06 -18.59
C SER A 28 17.64 -8.52 -18.42
N THR A 29 18.82 -8.88 -18.94
CA THR A 29 19.47 -10.18 -18.69
C THR A 29 20.38 -10.18 -17.47
N LEU A 30 20.77 -8.99 -16.96
CA LEU A 30 21.50 -8.84 -15.73
C LEU A 30 20.55 -8.93 -14.53
N SER A 31 21.09 -9.31 -13.39
CA SER A 31 20.33 -9.36 -12.14
C SER A 31 19.82 -7.96 -11.72
N PRO A 32 18.69 -7.87 -11.00
CA PRO A 32 18.21 -6.60 -10.44
C PRO A 32 19.27 -5.88 -9.61
N GLU A 33 20.10 -6.62 -8.88
CA GLU A 33 21.18 -6.07 -8.05
C GLU A 33 22.30 -5.45 -8.89
N GLU A 34 22.77 -6.13 -9.95
CA GLU A 34 23.78 -5.58 -10.86
C GLU A 34 23.27 -4.31 -11.54
N ARG A 35 22.02 -4.32 -11.97
CA ARG A 35 21.36 -3.18 -12.59
C ARG A 35 21.23 -1.99 -11.63
N ALA A 36 20.80 -2.24 -10.39
CA ALA A 36 20.70 -1.23 -9.35
C ALA A 36 22.05 -0.60 -9.02
N ASN A 37 23.10 -1.42 -8.90
CA ASN A 37 24.46 -0.94 -8.65
C ASN A 37 24.96 0.01 -9.74
N ASP A 38 24.75 -0.32 -11.02
CA ASP A 38 25.14 0.54 -12.15
C ASP A 38 24.29 1.83 -12.18
N LEU A 39 22.97 1.74 -11.94
CA LEU A 39 22.06 2.89 -11.98
C LEU A 39 22.37 3.91 -10.90
N VAL A 40 22.55 3.45 -9.65
CA VAL A 40 22.82 4.33 -8.49
C VAL A 40 24.12 5.11 -8.68
N GLY A 41 25.16 4.49 -9.24
CA GLY A 41 26.41 5.16 -9.56
C GLY A 41 26.32 6.27 -10.63
N ARG A 42 25.16 6.40 -11.30
CA ARG A 42 24.90 7.43 -12.32
C ARG A 42 24.09 8.61 -11.82
N LEU A 43 23.52 8.52 -10.61
CA LEU A 43 22.69 9.54 -10.00
C LEU A 43 23.51 10.60 -9.30
N THR A 44 23.05 11.85 -9.30
CA THR A 44 23.60 12.91 -8.43
C THR A 44 23.09 12.74 -7.01
N LEU A 45 23.73 13.37 -6.04
CA LEU A 45 23.31 13.30 -4.64
C LEU A 45 21.87 13.83 -4.44
N GLU A 46 21.50 14.91 -5.13
CA GLU A 46 20.15 15.48 -5.09
C GLU A 46 19.11 14.50 -5.69
N GLU A 47 19.44 13.85 -6.80
CA GLU A 47 18.59 12.82 -7.40
C GLU A 47 18.42 11.62 -6.47
N LYS A 48 19.51 11.18 -5.81
CA LYS A 48 19.48 10.09 -4.83
C LYS A 48 18.53 10.41 -3.67
N ALA A 49 18.67 11.58 -3.05
CA ALA A 49 17.81 12.02 -1.96
C ALA A 49 16.33 12.13 -2.38
N ALA A 50 16.05 12.65 -3.57
CA ALA A 50 14.70 12.77 -4.09
C ALA A 50 14.06 11.41 -4.38
N LEU A 51 14.82 10.42 -4.86
CA LEU A 51 14.34 9.06 -5.13
C LEU A 51 14.11 8.23 -3.85
N MET A 52 14.62 8.66 -2.70
CA MET A 52 14.40 8.04 -1.41
C MET A 52 13.17 8.56 -0.66
N GLN A 53 12.35 9.38 -1.31
CA GLN A 53 11.04 9.79 -0.80
C GLN A 53 9.93 8.97 -1.45
N ASN A 54 8.81 8.78 -0.77
CA ASN A 54 7.70 7.99 -1.33
C ASN A 54 7.22 8.54 -2.68
N THR A 55 7.21 9.87 -2.86
CA THR A 55 6.94 10.51 -4.14
C THR A 55 8.24 10.67 -4.92
N SER A 56 8.75 9.58 -5.47
CA SER A 56 9.98 9.55 -6.26
C SER A 56 9.79 10.24 -7.62
N PRO A 57 10.50 11.33 -7.93
CA PRO A 57 10.37 12.03 -9.19
C PRO A 57 10.98 11.25 -10.36
N ALA A 58 10.63 11.66 -11.57
CA ALA A 58 11.30 11.14 -12.77
C ALA A 58 12.73 11.68 -12.87
N VAL A 59 13.64 10.84 -13.41
CA VAL A 59 14.99 11.26 -13.84
C VAL A 59 15.12 11.00 -15.34
N PRO A 60 14.64 11.93 -16.19
CA PRO A 60 14.48 11.70 -17.63
C PRO A 60 15.78 11.34 -18.35
N ARG A 61 16.93 11.91 -17.95
CA ARG A 61 18.25 11.61 -18.54
C ARG A 61 18.66 10.14 -18.42
N LEU A 62 18.10 9.43 -17.40
CA LEU A 62 18.32 8.00 -17.18
C LEU A 62 17.09 7.15 -17.57
N GLY A 63 16.02 7.77 -18.03
CA GLY A 63 14.78 7.09 -18.39
C GLY A 63 14.00 6.56 -17.16
N ILE A 64 14.30 7.05 -15.96
CA ILE A 64 13.54 6.70 -14.75
C ILE A 64 12.22 7.48 -14.76
N LYS A 65 11.11 6.76 -14.71
CA LYS A 65 9.77 7.36 -14.58
C LYS A 65 9.50 7.73 -13.13
N ALA A 66 8.60 8.69 -12.91
CA ALA A 66 8.08 8.98 -11.57
C ALA A 66 7.34 7.77 -11.00
N TYR A 67 7.46 7.57 -9.68
CA TYR A 67 6.84 6.47 -8.98
C TYR A 67 6.45 6.90 -7.56
N ASP A 68 5.19 6.67 -7.18
CA ASP A 68 4.80 6.84 -5.78
C ASP A 68 4.72 5.47 -5.09
N TRP A 69 5.49 5.33 -4.01
CA TRP A 69 5.62 4.07 -3.26
C TRP A 69 4.41 3.79 -2.37
N TRP A 70 3.59 4.82 -2.11
CA TRP A 70 2.43 4.66 -1.26
C TRP A 70 1.25 4.06 -2.02
N ASN A 71 1.04 2.77 -1.83
CA ASN A 71 -0.12 2.06 -2.34
C ASN A 71 -0.69 1.17 -1.23
N GLU A 72 -1.99 0.92 -1.27
CA GLU A 72 -2.69 0.20 -0.21
C GLU A 72 -3.51 -0.96 -0.78
N ALA A 73 -3.53 -2.07 -0.04
CA ALA A 73 -4.28 -3.26 -0.40
C ALA A 73 -4.78 -4.01 0.84
N LEU A 74 -5.29 -3.29 1.84
CA LEU A 74 -5.67 -3.86 3.13
C LEU A 74 -6.72 -4.98 3.00
N HIS A 75 -7.74 -4.78 2.16
CA HIS A 75 -8.79 -5.75 1.87
C HIS A 75 -9.38 -5.54 0.45
N GLY A 76 -8.51 -5.36 -0.52
CA GLY A 76 -8.74 -4.98 -1.91
C GLY A 76 -7.87 -3.81 -2.28
N VAL A 77 -7.73 -3.50 -3.57
CA VAL A 77 -6.91 -2.36 -4.04
C VAL A 77 -7.49 -1.05 -3.56
N GLY A 78 -6.76 -0.36 -2.68
CA GLY A 78 -7.22 0.84 -2.00
C GLY A 78 -7.09 2.12 -2.83
N ARG A 79 -8.09 3.01 -2.73
CA ARG A 79 -8.07 4.41 -3.19
C ARG A 79 -7.67 4.63 -4.65
N ALA A 80 -7.85 3.62 -5.49
CA ALA A 80 -7.52 3.65 -6.91
C ALA A 80 -8.74 3.42 -7.82
N GLY A 81 -9.94 3.85 -7.41
CA GLY A 81 -11.18 3.68 -8.15
C GLY A 81 -11.80 2.29 -7.97
N LEU A 82 -12.46 1.77 -9.03
CA LEU A 82 -13.14 0.48 -9.00
C LEU A 82 -12.20 -0.65 -8.54
N ALA A 83 -12.64 -1.44 -7.57
CA ALA A 83 -11.96 -2.65 -7.11
C ALA A 83 -12.92 -3.55 -6.34
N THR A 84 -12.65 -4.85 -6.27
CA THR A 84 -13.33 -5.73 -5.33
C THR A 84 -12.97 -5.35 -3.90
N VAL A 85 -13.97 -5.17 -3.04
CA VAL A 85 -13.79 -4.93 -1.61
C VAL A 85 -14.13 -6.22 -0.85
N PHE A 86 -13.12 -6.76 -0.19
CA PHE A 86 -13.25 -7.94 0.66
C PHE A 86 -13.61 -7.53 2.11
N PRO A 87 -14.01 -8.48 2.97
CA PRO A 87 -14.19 -8.17 4.39
C PRO A 87 -12.94 -7.53 5.00
N GLN A 88 -13.14 -6.71 6.04
CA GLN A 88 -12.01 -6.12 6.76
C GLN A 88 -11.11 -7.21 7.37
N ALA A 89 -9.82 -6.89 7.55
CA ALA A 89 -8.81 -7.86 7.99
C ALA A 89 -9.20 -8.60 9.29
N ILE A 90 -9.81 -7.90 10.25
CA ILE A 90 -10.28 -8.51 11.51
C ILE A 90 -11.36 -9.59 11.28
N GLY A 91 -12.25 -9.37 10.31
CA GLY A 91 -13.25 -10.36 9.89
C GLY A 91 -12.60 -11.53 9.16
N MET A 92 -11.66 -11.26 8.25
CA MET A 92 -10.90 -12.32 7.56
C MET A 92 -10.10 -13.16 8.56
N GLY A 93 -9.53 -12.56 9.61
CA GLY A 93 -8.87 -13.27 10.70
C GLY A 93 -9.78 -14.23 11.43
N ALA A 94 -11.07 -13.85 11.64
CA ALA A 94 -12.06 -14.71 12.31
C ALA A 94 -12.43 -15.97 11.52
N SER A 95 -12.08 -16.07 10.24
CA SER A 95 -12.28 -17.28 9.43
C SER A 95 -11.32 -18.43 9.81
N PHE A 96 -10.17 -18.13 10.39
CA PHE A 96 -9.06 -19.07 10.62
C PHE A 96 -8.61 -19.82 9.34
N ASN A 97 -8.93 -19.27 8.15
CA ASN A 97 -8.67 -19.90 6.85
C ASN A 97 -7.59 -19.12 6.06
N ASN A 98 -6.34 -19.47 6.31
CA ASN A 98 -5.20 -18.85 5.63
C ASN A 98 -5.10 -19.24 4.14
N GLU A 99 -5.63 -20.40 3.73
CA GLU A 99 -5.65 -20.79 2.32
C GLU A 99 -6.62 -19.89 1.53
N LEU A 100 -7.83 -19.67 2.05
CA LEU A 100 -8.78 -18.75 1.43
C LEU A 100 -8.24 -17.32 1.42
N LEU A 101 -7.52 -16.91 2.47
CA LEU A 101 -6.90 -15.60 2.54
C LEU A 101 -5.81 -15.44 1.46
N TYR A 102 -5.02 -16.48 1.20
CA TYR A 102 -4.08 -16.51 0.08
C TYR A 102 -4.78 -16.31 -1.27
N ASP A 103 -5.92 -16.97 -1.51
CA ASP A 103 -6.71 -16.81 -2.73
C ASP A 103 -7.23 -15.37 -2.86
N VAL A 104 -7.73 -14.78 -1.76
CA VAL A 104 -8.18 -13.39 -1.72
C VAL A 104 -7.04 -12.43 -2.14
N PHE A 105 -5.87 -12.55 -1.54
CA PHE A 105 -4.77 -11.64 -1.87
C PHE A 105 -4.11 -11.95 -3.22
N THR A 106 -4.27 -13.15 -3.76
CA THR A 106 -3.95 -13.46 -5.15
C THR A 106 -4.87 -12.68 -6.10
N ALA A 107 -6.19 -12.65 -5.83
CA ALA A 107 -7.14 -11.85 -6.61
C ALA A 107 -6.85 -10.35 -6.49
N VAL A 108 -6.54 -9.85 -5.28
CA VAL A 108 -6.14 -8.45 -5.05
C VAL A 108 -4.90 -8.10 -5.88
N SER A 109 -3.91 -8.99 -5.92
CA SER A 109 -2.69 -8.74 -6.71
C SER A 109 -2.93 -8.76 -8.23
N ASP A 110 -3.88 -9.57 -8.71
CA ASP A 110 -4.31 -9.55 -10.12
C ASP A 110 -4.96 -8.20 -10.47
N GLU A 111 -5.87 -7.71 -9.63
CA GLU A 111 -6.50 -6.40 -9.84
C GLU A 111 -5.47 -5.27 -9.80
N ALA A 112 -4.53 -5.30 -8.86
CA ALA A 112 -3.48 -4.29 -8.75
C ALA A 112 -2.63 -4.24 -10.01
N ARG A 113 -2.18 -5.39 -10.51
CA ARG A 113 -1.40 -5.48 -11.76
C ARG A 113 -2.18 -4.98 -12.97
N ALA A 114 -3.42 -5.41 -13.13
CA ALA A 114 -4.29 -4.95 -14.23
C ALA A 114 -4.46 -3.43 -14.21
N LYS A 115 -4.69 -2.84 -13.04
CA LYS A 115 -4.86 -1.39 -12.87
C LYS A 115 -3.55 -0.63 -13.14
N THR A 116 -2.43 -1.08 -12.57
CA THR A 116 -1.11 -0.46 -12.79
C THR A 116 -0.73 -0.49 -14.26
N THR A 117 -1.04 -1.57 -14.98
CA THR A 117 -0.81 -1.66 -16.42
C THR A 117 -1.56 -0.57 -17.19
N GLU A 118 -2.81 -0.28 -16.82
CA GLU A 118 -3.58 0.82 -17.42
C GLU A 118 -3.01 2.19 -17.04
N PHE A 119 -2.73 2.43 -15.76
CA PHE A 119 -2.16 3.71 -15.29
C PHE A 119 -0.80 4.02 -15.93
N SER A 120 0.03 3.00 -16.15
CA SER A 120 1.37 3.17 -16.74
C SER A 120 1.36 3.70 -18.18
N LYS A 121 0.23 3.60 -18.89
CA LYS A 121 0.05 4.17 -20.23
C LYS A 121 0.04 5.70 -20.22
N GLU A 122 -0.29 6.31 -19.09
CA GLU A 122 -0.32 7.76 -18.89
C GLU A 122 1.04 8.35 -18.48
N GLY A 123 2.06 7.52 -18.27
CA GLY A 123 3.40 7.95 -17.87
C GLY A 123 3.85 7.36 -16.53
N GLY A 124 4.33 8.20 -15.61
CA GLY A 124 4.73 7.77 -14.26
C GLY A 124 3.55 7.39 -13.37
N LEU A 125 3.82 6.52 -12.38
CA LEU A 125 2.81 6.02 -11.45
C LEU A 125 2.66 6.98 -10.27
N LYS A 126 1.43 7.45 -10.06
CA LYS A 126 1.05 8.32 -8.94
C LYS A 126 0.68 7.48 -7.72
N ARG A 127 0.41 8.14 -6.59
CA ARG A 127 -0.08 7.51 -5.37
C ARG A 127 -1.28 6.61 -5.64
N TYR A 128 -1.27 5.42 -5.05
CA TYR A 128 -2.25 4.33 -5.22
C TYR A 128 -2.29 3.70 -6.61
N GLN A 129 -1.29 3.94 -7.46
CA GLN A 129 -1.21 3.38 -8.81
C GLN A 129 -0.07 2.37 -9.01
N GLY A 130 0.82 2.24 -8.01
CA GLY A 130 2.03 1.43 -8.08
C GLY A 130 1.83 -0.02 -7.64
N LEU A 131 2.96 -0.70 -7.43
CA LEU A 131 3.07 -2.14 -7.19
C LEU A 131 3.61 -2.49 -5.79
N THR A 132 3.89 -1.48 -4.96
CA THR A 132 4.38 -1.60 -3.59
C THR A 132 3.21 -1.39 -2.63
N MET A 133 2.67 -2.49 -2.05
CA MET A 133 1.46 -2.44 -1.24
C MET A 133 1.82 -2.41 0.25
N TRP A 134 1.45 -1.33 0.94
CA TRP A 134 1.74 -1.20 2.37
C TRP A 134 0.74 -1.99 3.23
N THR A 135 0.80 -3.29 3.06
CA THR A 135 -0.07 -4.33 3.62
C THR A 135 0.75 -5.63 3.76
N PRO A 136 0.55 -6.44 4.83
CA PRO A 136 -0.49 -6.41 5.86
C PRO A 136 -0.14 -5.59 7.12
N ASN A 137 -1.18 -5.16 7.85
CA ASN A 137 -1.02 -4.70 9.24
C ASN A 137 -1.03 -5.93 10.17
N ILE A 138 0.12 -6.26 10.74
CA ILE A 138 0.30 -7.42 11.64
C ILE A 138 0.59 -7.00 13.08
N ASN A 139 0.18 -5.81 13.47
CA ASN A 139 0.19 -5.40 14.86
C ASN A 139 -0.85 -6.20 15.65
N ILE A 140 -0.55 -6.49 16.92
CA ILE A 140 -1.45 -7.23 17.80
C ILE A 140 -2.54 -6.31 18.33
N PHE A 141 -3.80 -6.68 18.14
CA PHE A 141 -4.96 -5.94 18.61
C PHE A 141 -5.19 -6.22 20.11
N ARG A 142 -4.42 -5.58 20.98
CA ARG A 142 -4.42 -5.79 22.43
C ARG A 142 -5.36 -4.88 23.22
N ASP A 143 -5.84 -3.79 22.64
CA ASP A 143 -6.72 -2.83 23.32
C ASP A 143 -7.86 -2.41 22.37
N PRO A 144 -9.14 -2.63 22.74
CA PRO A 144 -10.29 -2.32 21.89
C PRO A 144 -10.47 -0.82 21.61
N ARG A 145 -9.81 0.05 22.38
CA ARG A 145 -9.80 1.51 22.13
C ARG A 145 -8.88 1.93 21.00
N TRP A 146 -8.02 1.05 20.52
CA TRP A 146 -7.17 1.36 19.38
C TRP A 146 -7.98 1.49 18.10
N GLY A 147 -7.96 2.69 17.48
CA GLY A 147 -8.78 3.04 16.32
C GLY A 147 -8.47 2.29 15.03
N ARG A 148 -7.38 1.50 14.98
CA ARG A 148 -6.97 0.72 13.80
C ARG A 148 -7.07 -0.81 14.00
N GLY A 149 -7.77 -1.25 15.05
CA GLY A 149 -7.93 -2.67 15.33
C GLY A 149 -8.54 -3.48 14.17
N GLN A 150 -9.48 -2.90 13.43
CA GLN A 150 -10.10 -3.54 12.26
C GLN A 150 -9.13 -3.85 11.11
N GLU A 151 -7.97 -3.20 11.07
CA GLU A 151 -6.94 -3.44 10.07
C GLU A 151 -6.10 -4.70 10.36
N THR A 152 -6.27 -5.32 11.54
CA THR A 152 -5.44 -6.43 12.03
C THR A 152 -6.16 -7.76 12.00
N TYR A 153 -5.42 -8.85 12.22
CA TYR A 153 -5.95 -10.21 12.25
C TYR A 153 -6.32 -10.70 13.66
N GLY A 154 -6.29 -9.82 14.67
CA GLY A 154 -6.70 -10.12 16.03
C GLY A 154 -5.57 -9.97 17.05
N GLU A 155 -5.76 -10.64 18.21
CA GLU A 155 -4.87 -10.53 19.37
C GLU A 155 -3.85 -11.68 19.47
N ASP A 156 -4.05 -12.77 18.71
CA ASP A 156 -3.20 -13.95 18.77
C ASP A 156 -2.00 -13.82 17.82
N PRO A 157 -0.74 -13.92 18.33
CA PRO A 157 0.46 -13.76 17.52
C PRO A 157 0.64 -14.87 16.48
N TYR A 158 0.23 -16.10 16.78
CA TYR A 158 0.34 -17.22 15.85
C TYR A 158 -0.64 -17.09 14.69
N LEU A 159 -1.92 -16.80 14.99
CA LEU A 159 -2.92 -16.55 13.96
C LEU A 159 -2.50 -15.38 13.06
N THR A 160 -2.05 -14.28 13.66
CA THR A 160 -1.56 -13.11 12.92
C THR A 160 -0.38 -13.47 12.01
N SER A 161 0.56 -14.32 12.48
CA SER A 161 1.66 -14.83 11.65
C SER A 161 1.16 -15.64 10.46
N GLN A 162 0.25 -16.60 10.68
CA GLN A 162 -0.26 -17.47 9.60
C GLN A 162 -1.03 -16.66 8.55
N MET A 163 -1.91 -15.77 8.99
CA MET A 163 -2.67 -14.89 8.10
C MET A 163 -1.74 -13.93 7.36
N GLY A 164 -0.79 -13.30 8.05
CA GLY A 164 0.18 -12.40 7.44
C GLY A 164 1.04 -13.09 6.37
N VAL A 165 1.50 -14.31 6.61
CA VAL A 165 2.25 -15.11 5.61
C VAL A 165 1.40 -15.38 4.37
N ALA A 166 0.12 -15.73 4.53
CA ALA A 166 -0.80 -15.95 3.42
C ALA A 166 -0.99 -14.67 2.58
N VAL A 167 -1.18 -13.53 3.24
CA VAL A 167 -1.30 -12.21 2.57
C VAL A 167 -0.06 -11.88 1.75
N VAL A 168 1.12 -11.98 2.36
CA VAL A 168 2.38 -11.66 1.66
C VAL A 168 2.56 -12.55 0.43
N ARG A 169 2.37 -13.86 0.57
CA ARG A 169 2.50 -14.80 -0.55
C ARG A 169 1.48 -14.56 -1.65
N GLY A 170 0.23 -14.25 -1.31
CA GLY A 170 -0.81 -13.91 -2.28
C GLY A 170 -0.50 -12.63 -3.06
N LEU A 171 0.02 -11.62 -2.37
CA LEU A 171 0.41 -10.35 -3.00
C LEU A 171 1.67 -10.51 -3.88
N GLN A 172 2.72 -11.12 -3.35
CA GLN A 172 4.02 -11.20 -4.04
C GLN A 172 4.04 -12.22 -5.17
N GLY A 173 3.07 -13.15 -5.21
CA GLY A 173 2.98 -14.20 -6.21
C GLY A 173 3.92 -15.38 -5.93
N PRO A 174 4.02 -16.34 -6.86
CA PRO A 174 4.85 -17.53 -6.69
C PRO A 174 6.34 -17.20 -6.70
N GLU A 175 7.09 -17.92 -5.88
CA GLU A 175 8.56 -17.81 -5.81
C GLU A 175 9.22 -18.33 -7.09
N GLY A 176 10.32 -17.71 -7.48
CA GLY A 176 11.13 -18.14 -8.63
C GLY A 176 10.73 -17.55 -9.97
N GLU A 177 9.70 -16.73 -10.01
CA GLU A 177 9.38 -15.93 -11.20
C GLU A 177 10.47 -14.89 -11.48
N LYS A 178 10.65 -14.53 -12.74
CA LYS A 178 11.62 -13.49 -13.13
C LYS A 178 11.30 -12.12 -12.53
N TYR A 179 10.02 -11.81 -12.42
CA TYR A 179 9.52 -10.57 -11.84
C TYR A 179 8.53 -10.87 -10.72
N ASP A 180 8.67 -10.17 -9.62
CA ASP A 180 7.71 -10.22 -8.51
C ASP A 180 6.36 -9.65 -8.96
N LYS A 181 5.27 -10.25 -8.47
CA LYS A 181 3.93 -9.78 -8.84
C LYS A 181 3.63 -8.43 -8.18
N LEU A 182 3.81 -8.32 -6.87
CA LEU A 182 3.77 -7.08 -6.09
C LEU A 182 4.83 -7.17 -4.99
N HIS A 183 5.12 -6.06 -4.35
CA HIS A 183 5.80 -6.05 -3.05
C HIS A 183 4.79 -5.82 -1.94
N ALA A 184 4.80 -6.66 -0.92
CA ALA A 184 4.03 -6.53 0.30
C ALA A 184 4.87 -5.85 1.38
N CYS A 185 4.23 -5.20 2.35
CA CYS A 185 4.88 -4.48 3.43
C CYS A 185 4.30 -4.88 4.79
N ALA A 186 5.14 -5.46 5.65
CA ALA A 186 4.76 -5.78 7.03
C ALA A 186 4.78 -4.51 7.89
N LYS A 187 3.64 -4.15 8.49
CA LYS A 187 3.51 -2.93 9.29
C LYS A 187 2.76 -3.14 10.58
N HIS A 188 3.01 -2.32 11.59
CA HIS A 188 4.03 -1.27 11.76
C HIS A 188 5.07 -1.76 12.79
N TYR A 189 6.32 -1.81 12.43
CA TYR A 189 7.41 -2.40 13.20
C TYR A 189 8.04 -1.37 14.15
N ALA A 190 7.89 -1.46 15.50
CA ALA A 190 7.25 -2.50 16.25
C ALA A 190 6.50 -1.92 17.47
N VAL A 191 5.75 -2.80 18.14
CA VAL A 191 4.99 -2.46 19.38
C VAL A 191 4.02 -1.29 19.16
N HIS A 192 3.36 -1.27 17.99
CA HIS A 192 2.44 -0.21 17.59
C HIS A 192 0.99 -0.69 17.70
N SER A 193 0.33 -0.40 18.80
CA SER A 193 -1.10 -0.64 19.05
C SER A 193 -1.59 0.17 20.27
N GLY A 194 -1.03 1.36 20.41
CA GLY A 194 -1.42 2.31 21.45
C GLY A 194 -2.55 3.24 21.00
N PRO A 195 -2.97 4.16 21.89
CA PRO A 195 -3.99 5.14 21.57
C PRO A 195 -3.56 6.04 20.41
N GLU A 196 -4.48 6.30 19.46
CA GLU A 196 -4.19 7.09 18.27
C GLU A 196 -3.86 8.56 18.56
N TRP A 197 -4.41 9.13 19.64
CA TRP A 197 -4.23 10.54 19.99
C TRP A 197 -2.78 10.92 20.34
N ASN A 198 -1.93 9.98 20.73
CA ASN A 198 -0.53 10.23 21.07
C ASN A 198 0.47 9.41 20.25
N ARG A 199 0.07 8.81 19.14
CA ARG A 199 0.95 7.94 18.32
C ARG A 199 2.28 8.59 17.91
N HIS A 200 2.29 9.91 17.73
CA HIS A 200 3.46 10.71 17.35
C HIS A 200 4.40 11.07 18.51
N SER A 201 4.03 10.77 19.75
CA SER A 201 4.84 11.06 20.93
C SER A 201 4.98 9.84 21.86
N PHE A 202 4.24 8.77 21.62
CA PHE A 202 4.23 7.58 22.46
C PHE A 202 5.62 6.92 22.50
N ASN A 203 6.03 6.48 23.69
CA ASN A 203 7.23 5.69 23.92
C ASN A 203 6.84 4.33 24.52
N ALA A 204 7.07 3.26 23.78
CA ALA A 204 6.92 1.90 24.27
C ALA A 204 8.17 1.54 25.07
N GLU A 205 8.11 1.69 26.39
CA GLU A 205 9.23 1.44 27.29
C GLU A 205 8.86 0.42 28.39
N ASN A 206 9.88 -0.17 28.99
CA ASN A 206 9.73 -1.22 30.00
C ASN A 206 8.94 -2.44 29.45
N ILE A 207 9.14 -2.75 28.18
CA ILE A 207 8.54 -3.93 27.56
C ILE A 207 9.21 -5.18 28.12
N ASP A 208 8.43 -6.07 28.72
CA ASP A 208 8.97 -7.36 29.16
C ASP A 208 9.57 -8.10 27.96
N PRO A 209 10.82 -8.60 28.06
CA PRO A 209 11.45 -9.34 26.97
C PRO A 209 10.61 -10.49 26.44
N ARG A 210 9.85 -11.16 27.30
CA ARG A 210 8.94 -12.24 26.90
C ARG A 210 7.82 -11.72 26.03
N ASP A 211 7.18 -10.60 26.43
CA ASP A 211 6.12 -9.97 25.62
C ASP A 211 6.64 -9.52 24.27
N LEU A 212 7.86 -8.95 24.24
CA LEU A 212 8.48 -8.54 22.98
C LEU A 212 8.66 -9.73 22.04
N TRP A 213 9.24 -10.84 22.53
CA TRP A 213 9.62 -11.98 21.71
C TRP A 213 8.51 -13.00 21.46
N GLU A 214 7.49 -13.06 22.31
CA GLU A 214 6.38 -14.01 22.19
C GLU A 214 5.08 -13.37 21.66
N THR A 215 4.95 -12.02 21.72
CA THR A 215 3.74 -11.32 21.28
C THR A 215 3.99 -10.36 20.13
N TYR A 216 4.93 -9.42 20.26
CA TYR A 216 5.03 -8.32 19.32
C TYR A 216 5.90 -8.62 18.08
N LEU A 217 6.91 -9.45 18.19
CA LEU A 217 7.85 -9.73 17.10
C LEU A 217 7.55 -10.98 16.27
N PRO A 218 6.82 -12.02 16.73
CA PRO A 218 6.69 -13.29 16.01
C PRO A 218 6.14 -13.14 14.60
N ALA A 219 5.08 -12.34 14.41
CA ALA A 219 4.49 -12.16 13.09
C ALA A 219 5.47 -11.49 12.11
N PHE A 220 6.20 -10.46 12.55
CA PHE A 220 7.24 -9.83 11.72
C PHE A 220 8.33 -10.82 11.32
N LYS A 221 8.83 -11.60 12.29
CA LYS A 221 9.84 -12.62 12.04
C LYS A 221 9.37 -13.65 11.02
N ASP A 222 8.13 -14.13 11.16
CA ASP A 222 7.55 -15.11 10.24
C ASP A 222 7.38 -14.53 8.83
N LEU A 223 6.93 -13.29 8.68
CA LEU A 223 6.80 -12.66 7.37
C LEU A 223 8.17 -12.45 6.70
N VAL A 224 9.19 -12.10 7.47
CA VAL A 224 10.57 -12.00 6.97
C VAL A 224 11.14 -13.35 6.55
N GLN A 225 11.06 -14.36 7.43
CA GLN A 225 11.79 -15.62 7.24
C GLN A 225 11.01 -16.69 6.46
N LYS A 226 9.66 -16.67 6.50
CA LYS A 226 8.82 -17.68 5.84
C LYS A 226 8.13 -17.17 4.58
N ALA A 227 7.82 -15.88 4.52
CA ALA A 227 7.13 -15.28 3.38
C ALA A 227 8.01 -14.35 2.55
N HIS A 228 9.25 -14.09 2.98
CA HIS A 228 10.22 -13.23 2.28
C HIS A 228 9.63 -11.86 1.90
N VAL A 229 8.95 -11.22 2.89
CA VAL A 229 8.30 -9.93 2.67
C VAL A 229 9.29 -8.89 2.17
N LYS A 230 8.91 -8.14 1.13
CA LYS A 230 9.81 -7.20 0.43
C LYS A 230 9.94 -5.85 1.10
N GLU A 231 8.97 -5.47 1.94
CA GLU A 231 9.03 -4.22 2.68
C GLU A 231 8.63 -4.43 4.14
N VAL A 232 9.25 -3.66 5.04
CA VAL A 232 8.87 -3.53 6.46
C VAL A 232 8.71 -2.06 6.76
N MET A 233 7.56 -1.66 7.31
CA MET A 233 7.32 -0.27 7.69
C MET A 233 7.60 -0.07 9.17
N CYS A 234 8.54 0.81 9.51
CA CYS A 234 8.79 1.18 10.89
C CYS A 234 7.70 2.11 11.43
N ALA A 235 7.35 1.93 12.69
CA ALA A 235 6.20 2.58 13.32
C ALA A 235 6.46 4.03 13.72
N TYR A 236 5.37 4.77 14.01
CA TYR A 236 5.44 6.15 14.52
C TYR A 236 6.10 6.25 15.90
N ASN A 237 5.79 5.32 16.81
CA ASN A 237 6.20 5.42 18.20
C ASN A 237 7.70 5.27 18.42
N ARG A 238 8.14 5.65 19.60
CA ARG A 238 9.46 5.26 20.12
C ARG A 238 9.38 3.86 20.72
N PHE A 239 10.51 3.18 20.67
CA PHE A 239 10.77 1.91 21.36
C PHE A 239 11.99 2.08 22.25
N GLU A 240 11.83 1.91 23.57
CA GLU A 240 12.89 2.09 24.57
C GLU A 240 13.61 3.44 24.43
N GLY A 241 12.87 4.51 24.13
CA GLY A 241 13.37 5.87 23.97
C GLY A 241 13.81 6.25 22.57
N GLU A 242 14.08 5.30 21.67
CA GLU A 242 14.46 5.57 20.27
C GLU A 242 13.23 5.56 19.35
N PRO A 243 13.09 6.49 18.40
CA PRO A 243 12.09 6.38 17.36
C PRO A 243 12.23 5.05 16.61
N CYS A 244 11.15 4.31 16.35
CA CYS A 244 11.25 3.03 15.66
C CYS A 244 12.00 3.12 14.32
N CYS A 245 11.80 4.20 13.57
CA CYS A 245 12.49 4.43 12.29
C CYS A 245 13.95 4.89 12.44
N GLY A 246 14.43 5.11 13.65
CA GLY A 246 15.81 5.44 14.00
C GLY A 246 16.42 4.47 15.01
N SER A 247 15.78 3.31 15.27
CA SER A 247 16.23 2.37 16.26
C SER A 247 17.22 1.35 15.70
N ASN A 248 18.46 1.47 16.13
CA ASN A 248 19.49 0.49 15.80
C ASN A 248 19.15 -0.92 16.31
N ARG A 249 18.51 -1.01 17.50
CA ARG A 249 18.11 -2.29 18.05
C ARG A 249 17.07 -3.00 17.20
N LEU A 250 16.02 -2.30 16.80
CA LEU A 250 14.95 -2.88 16.00
C LEU A 250 15.42 -3.18 14.57
N LEU A 251 15.97 -2.18 13.89
CA LEU A 251 16.21 -2.26 12.45
C LEU A 251 17.52 -2.96 12.10
N MET A 252 18.62 -2.66 12.80
CA MET A 252 19.90 -3.28 12.48
C MET A 252 20.07 -4.62 13.21
N GLN A 253 20.02 -4.64 14.56
CA GLN A 253 20.35 -5.84 15.31
C GLN A 253 19.32 -6.95 15.13
N ILE A 254 18.02 -6.66 15.30
CA ILE A 254 16.97 -7.68 15.22
C ILE A 254 16.60 -7.96 13.76
N LEU A 255 16.16 -6.94 13.00
CA LEU A 255 15.62 -7.15 11.67
C LEU A 255 16.70 -7.59 10.68
N ARG A 256 17.81 -6.84 10.56
CA ARG A 256 18.85 -7.12 9.55
C ARG A 256 19.82 -8.20 9.97
N ASP A 257 20.39 -8.11 11.18
CA ASP A 257 21.47 -9.03 11.59
C ASP A 257 20.92 -10.38 12.05
N GLU A 258 19.94 -10.39 12.98
CA GLU A 258 19.42 -11.64 13.55
C GLU A 258 18.47 -12.37 12.58
N TRP A 259 17.56 -11.64 11.90
CA TRP A 259 16.61 -12.27 10.98
C TRP A 259 17.10 -12.32 9.54
N GLY A 260 18.22 -11.66 9.21
CA GLY A 260 18.85 -11.67 7.89
C GLY A 260 18.13 -10.86 6.83
N TYR A 261 17.31 -9.86 7.23
CA TYR A 261 16.51 -9.05 6.31
C TYR A 261 17.38 -8.15 5.43
N LYS A 262 17.19 -8.23 4.11
CA LYS A 262 18.00 -7.49 3.12
C LYS A 262 17.18 -6.52 2.27
N GLU A 263 15.88 -6.56 2.40
CA GLU A 263 14.96 -5.80 1.58
C GLU A 263 14.65 -4.41 2.20
N ILE A 264 13.62 -3.73 1.73
CA ILE A 264 13.35 -2.32 2.03
C ILE A 264 12.75 -2.13 3.43
N VAL A 265 13.25 -1.11 4.14
CA VAL A 265 12.54 -0.52 5.29
C VAL A 265 12.01 0.84 4.89
N VAL A 266 10.69 1.02 5.00
CA VAL A 266 9.98 2.28 4.76
C VAL A 266 9.56 2.91 6.08
N SER A 267 9.60 4.23 6.20
CA SER A 267 9.02 4.92 7.36
C SER A 267 7.49 4.99 7.23
N ASP A 268 6.78 4.96 8.36
CA ASP A 268 5.40 5.46 8.36
C ASP A 268 5.38 6.95 8.00
N CYS A 269 4.25 7.44 7.51
CA CYS A 269 4.18 8.77 6.89
C CYS A 269 4.47 9.87 7.90
N TRP A 270 5.50 10.68 7.61
CA TRP A 270 6.06 11.73 8.46
C TRP A 270 6.66 11.27 9.80
N ALA A 271 6.85 9.96 10.00
CA ALA A 271 7.44 9.43 11.23
C ALA A 271 8.88 9.95 11.48
N ILE A 272 9.64 10.27 10.44
CA ILE A 272 10.98 10.87 10.60
C ILE A 272 10.87 12.34 11.05
N SER A 273 9.82 13.04 10.64
CA SER A 273 9.56 14.41 11.12
C SER A 273 9.28 14.45 12.63
N ASP A 274 8.75 13.37 13.20
CA ASP A 274 8.51 13.27 14.64
C ASP A 274 9.80 13.32 15.47
N PHE A 275 10.96 12.97 14.88
CA PHE A 275 12.25 12.99 15.58
C PHE A 275 12.61 14.42 16.04
N TYR A 276 12.26 15.45 15.26
CA TYR A 276 12.63 16.83 15.53
C TYR A 276 11.43 17.78 15.73
N ASN A 277 10.20 17.36 15.43
CA ASN A 277 9.02 18.20 15.63
C ASN A 277 8.72 18.38 17.11
N LYS A 278 8.43 19.66 17.47
CA LYS A 278 8.06 20.03 18.83
C LYS A 278 6.74 19.34 19.23
N GLY A 279 6.73 18.74 20.41
CA GLY A 279 5.58 17.99 20.94
C GLY A 279 5.47 16.55 20.44
N ALA A 280 6.36 16.12 19.53
CA ALA A 280 6.51 14.73 19.10
C ALA A 280 7.63 14.04 19.90
N HIS A 281 8.64 13.47 19.23
CA HIS A 281 9.70 12.75 19.94
C HIS A 281 10.82 13.64 20.49
N GLU A 282 11.15 14.71 19.78
CA GLU A 282 12.21 15.67 20.14
C GLU A 282 13.56 14.99 20.48
N THR A 283 13.91 13.93 19.74
CA THR A 283 15.14 13.15 19.92
C THR A 283 16.31 13.70 19.11
N ASP A 284 16.04 14.49 18.09
CA ASP A 284 17.03 15.04 17.17
C ASP A 284 16.79 16.55 17.00
N PRO A 285 17.86 17.35 16.82
CA PRO A 285 17.75 18.81 16.85
C PRO A 285 17.05 19.40 15.62
N ASP A 286 17.14 18.73 14.47
CA ASP A 286 16.66 19.22 13.18
C ASP A 286 16.46 18.08 12.17
N LYS A 287 16.02 18.48 10.99
CA LYS A 287 15.69 17.61 9.86
C LYS A 287 16.90 16.86 9.32
N GLN A 288 18.07 17.49 9.29
CA GLN A 288 19.32 16.90 8.76
C GLN A 288 19.80 15.75 9.66
N HIS A 289 19.85 15.98 10.97
CA HIS A 289 20.21 14.94 11.95
C HIS A 289 19.20 13.79 11.94
N ALA A 290 17.89 14.08 11.91
CA ALA A 290 16.84 13.09 11.85
C ALA A 290 16.95 12.20 10.59
N SER A 291 17.17 12.81 9.43
CA SER A 291 17.33 12.10 8.15
C SER A 291 18.57 11.22 8.13
N ALA A 292 19.72 11.75 8.56
CA ALA A 292 20.97 10.99 8.67
C ALA A 292 20.82 9.80 9.63
N LYS A 293 20.25 10.01 10.83
CA LYS A 293 19.99 8.97 11.82
C LYS A 293 19.08 7.87 11.27
N ALA A 294 18.00 8.21 10.60
CA ALA A 294 17.07 7.23 10.04
C ALA A 294 17.75 6.34 8.99
N VAL A 295 18.51 6.93 8.02
CA VAL A 295 19.26 6.16 7.02
C VAL A 295 20.33 5.28 7.67
N LEU A 296 21.12 5.82 8.61
CA LEU A 296 22.16 5.09 9.33
C LEU A 296 21.61 3.93 10.16
N SER A 297 20.39 4.07 10.69
CA SER A 297 19.68 3.02 11.42
C SER A 297 18.97 2.01 10.50
N GLY A 298 19.01 2.20 9.18
CA GLY A 298 18.51 1.22 8.20
C GLY A 298 17.15 1.48 7.61
N THR A 299 16.57 2.69 7.77
CA THR A 299 15.36 3.12 7.06
C THR A 299 15.73 3.61 5.67
N ASP A 300 15.29 2.89 4.64
CA ASP A 300 15.74 3.08 3.25
C ASP A 300 14.94 4.14 2.50
N ILE A 301 13.66 4.28 2.80
CA ILE A 301 12.76 5.22 2.13
C ILE A 301 11.84 5.91 3.14
N GLU A 302 11.59 7.17 2.93
CA GLU A 302 10.69 7.97 3.75
C GLU A 302 9.32 8.17 3.09
N CYS A 303 8.24 7.95 3.84
CA CYS A 303 6.95 8.55 3.53
C CYS A 303 6.90 9.94 4.13
N GLY A 304 7.33 10.94 3.39
CA GLY A 304 7.45 12.31 3.87
C GLY A 304 8.37 13.14 2.99
N ASP A 305 8.99 14.17 3.60
CA ASP A 305 9.86 15.12 2.90
C ASP A 305 11.19 15.39 3.63
N SER A 306 11.48 14.68 4.74
CA SER A 306 12.70 14.92 5.51
C SER A 306 13.96 14.52 4.74
N TYR A 307 13.92 13.43 3.98
CA TYR A 307 15.06 12.97 3.18
C TYR A 307 15.49 13.93 2.08
N GLY A 308 14.67 14.93 1.74
CA GLY A 308 15.09 16.07 0.93
C GLY A 308 16.27 16.86 1.51
N SER A 309 16.56 16.72 2.83
CA SER A 309 17.71 17.34 3.51
C SER A 309 18.99 16.50 3.54
N LEU A 310 18.98 15.29 2.99
CA LEU A 310 20.18 14.43 2.94
C LEU A 310 21.38 15.08 2.24
N PRO A 311 21.24 15.87 1.16
CA PRO A 311 22.38 16.57 0.58
C PRO A 311 23.05 17.56 1.55
N GLU A 312 22.27 18.24 2.37
CA GLU A 312 22.79 19.12 3.42
C GLU A 312 23.44 18.30 4.54
N ALA A 313 22.85 17.18 4.96
CA ALA A 313 23.42 16.27 5.96
C ALA A 313 24.79 15.72 5.53
N VAL A 314 24.99 15.43 4.23
CA VAL A 314 26.29 15.04 3.68
C VAL A 314 27.31 16.19 3.76
N LYS A 315 26.90 17.41 3.39
CA LYS A 315 27.78 18.59 3.49
C LYS A 315 28.21 18.90 4.92
N GLU A 316 27.35 18.64 5.89
CA GLU A 316 27.61 18.80 7.32
C GLU A 316 28.41 17.64 7.93
N GLY A 317 28.66 16.57 7.16
CA GLY A 317 29.40 15.40 7.60
C GLY A 317 28.62 14.48 8.57
N LEU A 318 27.28 14.56 8.56
CA LEU A 318 26.42 13.72 9.39
C LEU A 318 26.25 12.32 8.82
N ILE A 319 26.41 12.18 7.50
CA ILE A 319 26.30 10.92 6.77
C ILE A 319 27.18 10.97 5.51
N ASP A 320 27.72 9.81 5.10
CA ASP A 320 28.43 9.69 3.84
C ASP A 320 27.49 9.29 2.69
N GLU A 321 27.75 9.78 1.47
CA GLU A 321 26.97 9.44 0.27
C GLU A 321 26.91 7.93 0.03
N ASN A 322 27.97 7.19 0.34
CA ASN A 322 27.98 5.72 0.21
C ASN A 322 26.91 5.03 1.07
N GLN A 323 26.53 5.61 2.20
CA GLN A 323 25.47 5.05 3.06
C GLN A 323 24.08 5.30 2.46
N ILE A 324 23.88 6.44 1.79
CA ILE A 324 22.72 6.74 0.98
C ILE A 324 22.60 5.74 -0.18
N ASP A 325 23.72 5.42 -0.83
CA ASP A 325 23.78 4.45 -1.92
C ASP A 325 23.31 3.05 -1.50
N VAL A 326 23.61 2.61 -0.28
CA VAL A 326 23.17 1.32 0.23
C VAL A 326 21.63 1.22 0.24
N SER A 327 20.95 2.24 0.76
CA SER A 327 19.50 2.30 0.79
C SER A 327 18.91 2.43 -0.62
N LEU A 328 19.43 3.34 -1.43
CA LEU A 328 18.91 3.56 -2.77
C LEU A 328 19.07 2.34 -3.70
N LYS A 329 20.14 1.54 -3.53
CA LYS A 329 20.31 0.29 -4.26
C LYS A 329 19.18 -0.71 -3.98
N ARG A 330 18.70 -0.80 -2.74
CA ARG A 330 17.53 -1.64 -2.39
C ARG A 330 16.28 -1.15 -3.12
N LEU A 331 16.05 0.17 -3.16
CA LEU A 331 14.91 0.76 -3.86
C LEU A 331 14.96 0.50 -5.36
N MET A 332 16.11 0.73 -5.99
CA MET A 332 16.25 0.50 -7.43
C MET A 332 16.18 -0.99 -7.77
N LYS A 333 16.75 -1.88 -6.94
CA LYS A 333 16.58 -3.34 -7.07
C LYS A 333 15.10 -3.72 -7.09
N ALA A 334 14.30 -3.21 -6.14
CA ALA A 334 12.87 -3.48 -6.08
C ALA A 334 12.12 -3.04 -7.36
N ARG A 335 12.42 -1.87 -7.92
CA ARG A 335 11.82 -1.42 -9.18
C ARG A 335 12.18 -2.32 -10.36
N PHE A 336 13.40 -2.91 -10.37
CA PHE A 336 13.78 -3.91 -11.37
C PHE A 336 13.09 -5.25 -11.13
N GLU A 337 12.98 -5.71 -9.88
CA GLU A 337 12.26 -6.94 -9.52
C GLU A 337 10.78 -6.88 -9.91
N LEU A 338 10.14 -5.72 -9.75
CA LEU A 338 8.76 -5.48 -10.17
C LEU A 338 8.59 -5.36 -11.71
N GLY A 339 9.70 -5.28 -12.46
CA GLY A 339 9.68 -5.08 -13.91
C GLY A 339 9.20 -3.70 -14.36
N GLU A 340 9.11 -2.73 -13.45
CA GLU A 340 8.60 -1.38 -13.75
C GLU A 340 9.51 -0.63 -14.71
N MET A 341 10.80 -0.96 -14.72
CA MET A 341 11.82 -0.34 -15.57
C MET A 341 12.14 -1.14 -16.84
N ASP A 342 11.39 -2.18 -17.14
CA ASP A 342 11.56 -3.03 -18.33
C ASP A 342 10.40 -2.85 -19.31
N GLU A 343 10.57 -3.35 -20.53
CA GLU A 343 9.53 -3.32 -21.54
C GLU A 343 8.33 -4.17 -21.11
N PRO A 344 7.08 -3.66 -21.15
CA PRO A 344 5.90 -4.38 -20.68
C PRO A 344 5.74 -5.78 -21.27
N SER A 345 6.18 -5.99 -22.52
CA SER A 345 6.11 -7.31 -23.18
C SER A 345 7.00 -8.37 -22.53
N GLN A 346 7.99 -7.99 -21.74
CA GLN A 346 8.89 -8.91 -21.02
C GLN A 346 8.35 -9.29 -19.62
N VAL A 347 7.36 -8.56 -19.12
CA VAL A 347 6.79 -8.74 -17.77
C VAL A 347 5.48 -9.50 -17.90
N SER A 348 5.47 -10.79 -17.49
CA SER A 348 4.29 -11.66 -17.60
C SER A 348 3.04 -11.06 -16.96
N TRP A 349 3.19 -10.37 -15.85
CA TRP A 349 2.09 -9.77 -15.08
C TRP A 349 1.36 -8.62 -15.80
N THR A 350 1.95 -8.01 -16.83
CA THR A 350 1.28 -6.97 -17.63
C THR A 350 0.23 -7.55 -18.58
N GLN A 351 0.18 -8.87 -18.71
CA GLN A 351 -0.81 -9.55 -19.56
C GLN A 351 -2.14 -9.80 -18.83
N ILE A 352 -2.24 -9.51 -17.54
CA ILE A 352 -3.48 -9.64 -16.78
C ILE A 352 -4.49 -8.61 -17.29
N PRO A 353 -5.66 -9.03 -17.82
CA PRO A 353 -6.60 -8.12 -18.45
C PRO A 353 -7.34 -7.28 -17.40
N TYR A 354 -7.70 -6.05 -17.75
CA TYR A 354 -8.44 -5.16 -16.84
C TYR A 354 -9.82 -5.71 -16.40
N SER A 355 -10.37 -6.65 -17.16
CA SER A 355 -11.66 -7.29 -16.85
C SER A 355 -11.67 -8.13 -15.57
N VAL A 356 -10.50 -8.40 -14.95
CA VAL A 356 -10.43 -9.05 -13.64
C VAL A 356 -10.86 -8.11 -12.50
N VAL A 357 -10.77 -6.79 -12.72
CA VAL A 357 -11.11 -5.78 -11.71
C VAL A 357 -12.61 -5.82 -11.42
N ASP A 358 -12.95 -6.06 -10.16
CA ASP A 358 -14.32 -6.25 -9.68
C ASP A 358 -15.11 -7.30 -10.50
N SER A 359 -14.41 -8.36 -10.93
CA SER A 359 -15.01 -9.43 -11.73
C SER A 359 -16.05 -10.23 -10.91
N LYS A 360 -16.88 -10.98 -11.61
CA LYS A 360 -17.85 -11.86 -10.96
C LYS A 360 -17.16 -12.88 -10.05
N GLU A 361 -16.06 -13.45 -10.50
CA GLU A 361 -15.26 -14.44 -9.77
C GLU A 361 -14.69 -13.83 -8.49
N HIS A 362 -14.17 -12.59 -8.55
CA HIS A 362 -13.66 -11.90 -7.36
C HIS A 362 -14.76 -11.53 -6.38
N ARG A 363 -15.94 -11.12 -6.85
CA ARG A 363 -17.10 -10.88 -5.98
C ARG A 363 -17.62 -12.15 -5.32
N GLU A 364 -17.61 -13.29 -6.03
CA GLU A 364 -17.97 -14.61 -5.46
C GLU A 364 -16.94 -15.03 -4.38
N LEU A 365 -15.65 -14.74 -4.60
CA LEU A 365 -14.60 -14.97 -3.60
C LEU A 365 -14.79 -14.08 -2.37
N ALA A 366 -15.15 -12.80 -2.56
CA ALA A 366 -15.46 -11.88 -1.46
C ALA A 366 -16.67 -12.37 -0.64
N LEU A 367 -17.71 -12.85 -1.31
CA LEU A 367 -18.89 -13.45 -0.64
C LEU A 367 -18.51 -14.72 0.14
N ARG A 368 -17.66 -15.57 -0.43
CA ARG A 368 -17.17 -16.77 0.28
C ARG A 368 -16.39 -16.36 1.53
N MET A 369 -15.46 -15.41 1.43
CA MET A 369 -14.69 -14.92 2.58
C MET A 369 -15.62 -14.28 3.63
N ALA A 370 -16.62 -13.50 3.22
CA ALA A 370 -17.60 -12.92 4.13
C ALA A 370 -18.39 -13.99 4.90
N ARG A 371 -18.80 -15.07 4.24
CA ARG A 371 -19.49 -16.19 4.90
C ARG A 371 -18.60 -16.91 5.92
N GLU A 372 -17.33 -17.14 5.59
CA GLU A 372 -16.38 -17.80 6.49
C GLU A 372 -15.93 -16.89 7.65
N SER A 373 -16.10 -15.56 7.55
CA SER A 373 -15.82 -14.62 8.63
C SER A 373 -16.92 -14.53 9.71
N LEU A 374 -18.10 -15.11 9.46
CA LEU A 374 -19.22 -15.09 10.41
C LEU A 374 -19.04 -16.16 11.48
N VAL A 375 -19.07 -15.76 12.74
CA VAL A 375 -18.92 -16.62 13.90
C VAL A 375 -20.25 -16.72 14.66
N LEU A 376 -20.80 -17.96 14.76
CA LEU A 376 -22.00 -18.23 15.56
C LEU A 376 -21.61 -18.32 17.05
N LEU A 377 -21.85 -17.25 17.80
CA LEU A 377 -21.53 -17.22 19.24
C LEU A 377 -22.57 -17.90 20.12
N GLN A 378 -23.84 -17.86 19.69
CA GLN A 378 -24.94 -18.41 20.45
C GLN A 378 -26.16 -18.72 19.54
N ASN A 379 -26.86 -19.81 19.80
CA ASN A 379 -28.11 -20.18 19.11
C ASN A 379 -29.10 -20.78 20.13
N ASN A 380 -29.70 -19.92 20.95
CA ASN A 380 -30.67 -20.38 21.94
C ASN A 380 -31.96 -20.82 21.28
N GLN A 381 -32.50 -21.95 21.72
CA GLN A 381 -33.75 -22.54 21.20
C GLN A 381 -33.74 -22.79 19.71
N ASP A 382 -32.57 -22.97 19.10
CA ASP A 382 -32.40 -23.25 17.67
C ASP A 382 -33.12 -22.24 16.76
N ILE A 383 -33.09 -20.94 17.15
CA ILE A 383 -33.74 -19.87 16.36
C ILE A 383 -33.11 -19.68 14.98
N LEU A 384 -31.85 -20.03 14.83
CA LEU A 384 -31.12 -20.01 13.54
C LEU A 384 -31.05 -21.42 12.96
N PRO A 385 -31.21 -21.60 11.64
CA PRO A 385 -31.46 -20.55 10.64
C PRO A 385 -32.87 -19.97 10.74
N LEU A 386 -33.02 -18.67 10.40
CA LEU A 386 -34.32 -18.00 10.42
C LEU A 386 -35.31 -18.65 9.44
N ASN A 387 -36.53 -18.84 9.89
CA ASN A 387 -37.60 -19.32 9.03
C ASN A 387 -38.14 -18.17 8.16
N LYS A 388 -38.41 -18.43 6.88
CA LYS A 388 -38.99 -17.44 5.94
C LYS A 388 -40.36 -16.91 6.33
N SER A 389 -41.07 -17.51 7.28
CA SER A 389 -42.34 -17.02 7.81
C SER A 389 -42.17 -16.03 9.00
N MET A 390 -40.97 -15.86 9.52
CA MET A 390 -40.70 -14.99 10.67
C MET A 390 -40.71 -13.52 10.28
N LYS A 391 -41.16 -12.66 11.20
CA LYS A 391 -40.94 -11.22 11.12
C LYS A 391 -39.58 -10.90 11.71
N VAL A 392 -38.80 -10.06 11.02
CA VAL A 392 -37.46 -9.64 11.43
C VAL A 392 -37.44 -8.14 11.66
N ALA A 393 -37.01 -7.71 12.83
CA ALA A 393 -36.66 -6.33 13.10
C ALA A 393 -35.16 -6.15 12.88
N LEU A 394 -34.79 -5.35 11.92
CA LEU A 394 -33.42 -4.95 11.61
C LEU A 394 -33.20 -3.55 12.18
N VAL A 395 -32.37 -3.45 13.22
CA VAL A 395 -32.19 -2.23 14.01
C VAL A 395 -30.71 -1.83 14.01
N GLY A 396 -30.46 -0.55 13.85
CA GLY A 396 -29.13 0.04 13.93
C GLY A 396 -28.71 0.81 12.67
N PRO A 397 -27.86 1.82 12.82
CA PRO A 397 -27.47 2.71 11.73
C PRO A 397 -26.71 1.98 10.60
N ASN A 398 -25.89 0.99 10.95
CA ASN A 398 -25.07 0.26 9.99
C ASN A 398 -25.85 -0.75 9.13
N ALA A 399 -27.12 -1.00 9.46
CA ALA A 399 -27.91 -2.02 8.75
C ALA A 399 -28.18 -1.68 7.28
N ASN A 400 -28.12 -0.40 6.92
CA ASN A 400 -28.30 0.08 5.55
C ASN A 400 -27.25 1.12 5.14
N ASP A 401 -26.05 1.03 5.69
CA ASP A 401 -24.94 1.90 5.34
C ASP A 401 -23.91 1.14 4.48
N SER A 402 -23.89 1.44 3.18
CA SER A 402 -22.96 0.83 2.23
C SER A 402 -21.52 1.34 2.41
N VAL A 403 -21.36 2.61 2.80
CA VAL A 403 -20.03 3.26 2.91
C VAL A 403 -19.28 2.74 4.13
N MET A 404 -19.95 2.57 5.26
CA MET A 404 -19.36 2.01 6.48
C MET A 404 -18.71 0.63 6.23
N GLN A 405 -19.31 -0.21 5.37
CA GLN A 405 -18.80 -1.54 5.05
C GLN A 405 -17.45 -1.51 4.31
N TRP A 406 -17.11 -0.42 3.63
CA TRP A 406 -15.86 -0.33 2.89
C TRP A 406 -14.63 -0.24 3.82
N GLY A 407 -14.78 0.29 5.03
CA GLY A 407 -13.69 0.47 5.97
C GLY A 407 -12.64 1.48 5.51
N ASN A 408 -11.41 1.35 6.04
CA ASN A 408 -10.28 2.18 5.61
C ASN A 408 -9.50 1.50 4.48
N TYR A 409 -8.77 2.27 3.68
CA TYR A 409 -7.97 1.82 2.55
C TYR A 409 -8.75 1.01 1.50
N ASN A 410 -10.02 1.33 1.31
CA ASN A 410 -10.90 0.68 0.35
C ASN A 410 -10.72 1.19 -1.09
N GLY A 411 -11.07 0.35 -2.05
CA GLY A 411 -11.50 0.75 -3.38
C GLY A 411 -13.00 1.03 -3.42
N PHE A 412 -13.55 1.29 -4.59
CA PHE A 412 -14.98 1.48 -4.80
C PHE A 412 -15.53 0.24 -5.51
N PRO A 413 -16.32 -0.62 -4.83
CA PRO A 413 -16.92 -1.78 -5.49
C PRO A 413 -18.03 -1.34 -6.43
N GLY A 414 -18.29 -2.09 -7.50
CA GLY A 414 -19.37 -1.82 -8.42
C GLY A 414 -20.76 -1.90 -7.78
N HIS A 415 -20.87 -2.70 -6.72
CA HIS A 415 -22.07 -2.82 -5.89
C HIS A 415 -21.71 -3.27 -4.47
N THR A 416 -22.39 -2.71 -3.48
CA THR A 416 -22.27 -3.10 -2.07
C THR A 416 -23.62 -3.56 -1.55
N VAL A 417 -23.74 -4.81 -1.16
CA VAL A 417 -24.96 -5.36 -0.57
C VAL A 417 -25.00 -5.01 0.93
N THR A 418 -25.95 -4.15 1.32
CA THR A 418 -26.21 -3.87 2.73
C THR A 418 -26.95 -5.03 3.40
N LEU A 419 -26.92 -5.08 4.75
CA LEU A 419 -27.68 -6.12 5.47
C LEU A 419 -29.17 -6.03 5.19
N LEU A 420 -29.72 -4.81 5.09
CA LEU A 420 -31.12 -4.58 4.73
C LEU A 420 -31.42 -5.09 3.32
N GLU A 421 -30.58 -4.80 2.34
CA GLU A 421 -30.71 -5.28 0.97
C GLU A 421 -30.70 -6.82 0.91
N GLY A 422 -29.70 -7.46 1.55
CA GLY A 422 -29.59 -8.91 1.58
C GLY A 422 -30.77 -9.60 2.28
N ILE A 423 -31.35 -9.01 3.33
CA ILE A 423 -32.56 -9.54 3.97
C ILE A 423 -33.79 -9.37 3.05
N ARG A 424 -33.88 -8.27 2.31
CA ARG A 424 -34.97 -8.06 1.33
C ARG A 424 -34.96 -9.07 0.18
N GLU A 425 -33.80 -9.57 -0.19
CA GLU A 425 -33.72 -10.67 -1.16
C GLU A 425 -34.24 -11.99 -0.60
N TYR A 426 -34.19 -12.16 0.73
CA TYR A 426 -34.53 -13.40 1.40
C TYR A 426 -35.97 -13.44 1.94
N LEU A 427 -36.46 -12.31 2.47
CA LEU A 427 -37.79 -12.16 3.08
C LEU A 427 -38.62 -11.09 2.35
N PRO A 428 -39.97 -11.27 2.26
CA PRO A 428 -40.85 -10.23 1.73
C PRO A 428 -40.84 -8.97 2.64
N GLU A 429 -40.98 -7.80 2.06
CA GLU A 429 -40.96 -6.49 2.76
C GLU A 429 -41.93 -6.43 3.94
N SER A 430 -43.12 -7.08 3.83
CA SER A 430 -44.12 -7.15 4.90
C SER A 430 -43.65 -7.85 6.18
N GLN A 431 -42.53 -8.57 6.14
CA GLN A 431 -41.94 -9.25 7.25
C GLN A 431 -40.72 -8.52 7.83
N ILE A 432 -40.28 -7.42 7.20
CA ILE A 432 -39.11 -6.66 7.61
C ILE A 432 -39.55 -5.36 8.29
N ILE A 433 -39.01 -5.09 9.46
CA ILE A 433 -39.09 -3.80 10.12
C ILE A 433 -37.68 -3.25 10.18
N TYR A 434 -37.42 -2.12 9.53
CA TYR A 434 -36.12 -1.46 9.59
C TYR A 434 -36.23 -0.15 10.36
N GLU A 435 -35.34 0.02 11.33
CA GLU A 435 -35.26 1.22 12.15
C GLU A 435 -33.77 1.54 12.44
N PRO A 436 -33.23 2.67 11.94
CA PRO A 436 -31.83 3.04 12.22
C PRO A 436 -31.54 3.31 13.69
N GLY A 437 -32.50 3.77 14.46
CA GLY A 437 -32.44 3.93 15.89
C GLY A 437 -31.64 5.14 16.38
N CYS A 438 -30.38 5.31 15.94
CA CYS A 438 -29.51 6.42 16.33
C CYS A 438 -28.56 6.78 15.20
N ASP A 439 -27.93 7.96 15.31
CA ASP A 439 -26.83 8.38 14.43
C ASP A 439 -25.50 7.78 14.89
N LEU A 440 -24.51 7.73 13.96
CA LEU A 440 -23.22 7.07 14.21
C LEU A 440 -22.30 7.86 15.14
N THR A 441 -22.33 9.20 15.14
CA THR A 441 -21.23 9.99 15.69
C THR A 441 -21.59 11.22 16.51
N SER A 442 -22.83 11.75 16.49
CA SER A 442 -23.16 12.97 17.22
C SER A 442 -24.66 13.19 17.44
N ASP A 443 -24.98 14.07 18.37
CA ASP A 443 -26.33 14.60 18.60
C ASP A 443 -26.76 15.62 17.50
N VAL A 444 -25.93 15.83 16.51
CA VAL A 444 -26.19 16.75 15.40
C VAL A 444 -26.60 15.95 14.16
N THR A 445 -27.86 16.05 13.77
CA THR A 445 -28.34 15.50 12.50
C THR A 445 -27.93 16.42 11.37
N LEU A 446 -27.06 15.92 10.48
CA LEU A 446 -26.74 16.63 9.24
C LEU A 446 -27.87 16.44 8.24
N GLN A 447 -28.63 17.50 7.98
CA GLN A 447 -29.65 17.49 6.92
C GLN A 447 -29.02 17.95 5.61
N SER A 448 -29.23 17.16 4.55
CA SER A 448 -28.85 17.59 3.20
C SER A 448 -29.64 18.82 2.80
N VAL A 449 -28.94 19.88 2.44
CA VAL A 449 -29.54 21.08 1.87
C VAL A 449 -29.79 20.98 0.35
N PHE A 450 -29.50 19.84 -0.24
CA PHE A 450 -29.63 19.62 -1.68
C PHE A 450 -31.03 19.96 -2.20
N GLN A 451 -32.07 19.60 -1.45
CA GLN A 451 -33.47 19.91 -1.81
C GLN A 451 -33.79 21.40 -1.71
N GLN A 452 -32.97 22.20 -1.04
CA GLN A 452 -33.12 23.66 -0.92
C GLN A 452 -32.34 24.40 -2.01
N CYS A 453 -31.45 23.71 -2.73
CA CYS A 453 -30.69 24.28 -3.81
C CYS A 453 -31.48 24.23 -5.13
N SER A 454 -31.42 25.29 -5.89
CA SER A 454 -31.99 25.32 -7.23
C SER A 454 -31.09 26.10 -8.18
N MET A 455 -31.06 25.68 -9.44
CA MET A 455 -30.38 26.35 -10.53
C MET A 455 -31.30 26.42 -11.75
N ASP A 456 -31.47 27.61 -12.33
CA ASP A 456 -32.34 27.86 -13.46
C ASP A 456 -33.80 27.37 -13.27
N GLY A 457 -34.32 27.50 -12.05
CA GLY A 457 -35.67 27.08 -11.69
C GLY A 457 -35.85 25.57 -11.52
N LYS A 458 -34.77 24.78 -11.59
CA LYS A 458 -34.79 23.34 -11.31
C LYS A 458 -34.09 23.08 -9.97
N GLN A 459 -34.67 22.18 -9.20
CA GLN A 459 -34.10 21.75 -7.93
C GLN A 459 -32.79 20.98 -8.14
N GLY A 460 -31.75 21.26 -7.32
CA GLY A 460 -30.44 20.58 -7.35
C GLY A 460 -29.32 21.43 -7.92
N PHE A 461 -28.25 20.77 -8.34
CA PHE A 461 -27.03 21.37 -8.89
C PHE A 461 -26.86 21.01 -10.37
N SER A 462 -26.19 21.88 -11.13
CA SER A 462 -25.72 21.53 -12.47
C SER A 462 -24.29 20.99 -12.36
N ALA A 463 -24.07 19.79 -12.85
CA ALA A 463 -22.75 19.18 -12.91
C ALA A 463 -22.25 19.06 -14.35
N LYS A 464 -20.97 19.31 -14.55
CA LYS A 464 -20.27 19.08 -15.83
C LYS A 464 -19.12 18.13 -15.60
N TYR A 465 -18.98 17.14 -16.46
CA TYR A 465 -17.95 16.12 -16.37
C TYR A 465 -17.06 16.14 -17.60
N TRP A 466 -15.76 16.10 -17.42
CA TRP A 466 -14.77 16.04 -18.48
C TRP A 466 -13.89 14.80 -18.31
N ASN A 467 -13.39 14.29 -19.41
CA ASN A 467 -12.44 13.17 -19.42
C ASN A 467 -10.98 13.62 -19.22
N ASN A 468 -10.75 14.87 -18.85
CA ASN A 468 -9.43 15.43 -18.62
C ASN A 468 -9.44 16.42 -17.44
N THR A 469 -8.28 16.58 -16.83
CA THR A 469 -8.10 17.44 -15.65
C THR A 469 -8.11 18.93 -15.96
N LYS A 470 -8.04 19.35 -17.23
CA LYS A 470 -8.06 20.74 -17.65
C LYS A 470 -9.47 21.30 -17.86
N GLN A 471 -10.48 20.42 -17.78
CA GLN A 471 -11.88 20.77 -18.02
C GLN A 471 -12.11 21.36 -19.44
N GLU A 472 -11.32 20.90 -20.41
CA GLU A 472 -11.39 21.34 -21.80
C GLU A 472 -12.21 20.38 -22.66
N GLY A 473 -12.87 20.91 -23.70
CA GLY A 473 -13.71 20.16 -24.62
C GLY A 473 -15.17 20.10 -24.21
N LEU A 474 -15.93 19.22 -24.85
CA LEU A 474 -17.35 19.03 -24.53
C LEU A 474 -17.49 18.25 -23.23
N SER A 475 -18.36 18.71 -22.34
CA SER A 475 -18.80 17.95 -21.17
C SER A 475 -19.45 16.65 -21.62
N LEU A 476 -18.99 15.51 -21.09
CA LEU A 476 -19.49 14.18 -21.48
C LEU A 476 -20.94 13.93 -21.03
N ILE A 477 -21.39 14.59 -19.97
CA ILE A 477 -22.73 14.41 -19.43
C ILE A 477 -23.23 15.75 -18.90
N HIS A 478 -24.43 16.16 -19.35
CA HIS A 478 -25.26 17.13 -18.66
C HIS A 478 -26.23 16.36 -17.78
N ILE A 479 -25.91 16.17 -16.50
CA ILE A 479 -26.86 15.60 -15.56
C ILE A 479 -27.51 16.74 -14.81
N SER A 480 -28.79 16.99 -15.09
CA SER A 480 -29.72 17.55 -14.13
C SER A 480 -30.42 16.37 -13.47
N GLU A 481 -29.87 15.83 -12.41
CA GLU A 481 -30.61 14.82 -11.63
C GLU A 481 -31.33 15.46 -10.46
N PRO A 482 -32.64 15.39 -10.43
CA PRO A 482 -33.43 15.85 -9.29
C PRO A 482 -33.68 14.79 -8.22
N THR A 483 -33.08 13.59 -8.29
CA THR A 483 -33.64 12.45 -7.53
C THR A 483 -32.65 11.49 -6.86
N ARG A 484 -31.46 11.90 -6.45
CA ARG A 484 -30.68 11.09 -5.50
C ARG A 484 -30.31 11.90 -4.27
N PRO A 485 -30.76 11.48 -3.06
CA PRO A 485 -30.39 12.09 -1.80
C PRO A 485 -29.10 11.48 -1.21
N GLU A 486 -28.09 11.21 -2.03
CA GLU A 486 -26.82 10.71 -1.49
C GLU A 486 -25.70 11.75 -1.63
N PRO A 487 -24.93 11.99 -0.56
CA PRO A 487 -23.82 12.92 -0.62
C PRO A 487 -22.72 12.34 -1.51
N ILE A 488 -22.30 13.11 -2.50
CA ILE A 488 -21.05 12.86 -3.21
C ILE A 488 -19.94 13.35 -2.29
N SER A 489 -19.20 12.42 -1.66
CA SER A 489 -17.98 12.70 -0.90
C SER A 489 -16.79 12.87 -1.84
#